data_7e2069d20ac24466eed387ed49e8c2f4
#
_entry.id   7e2069d20ac24466eed387ed49e8c2f4
#
_cell.length_a   1.000
_cell.length_b   1.000
_cell.length_c   1.000
_cell.angle_alpha   90.00
_cell.angle_beta   90.00
_cell.angle_gamma   90.00
#
_symmetry.space_group_name_H-M   'P 1'
#
loop_
_entity.id
_entity.type
_entity.pdbx_description
1 polymer ?
#
loop_
_entity_poly.entity_id
_entity_poly.type
_entity_poly.pdbx_seq_one_letter_code
_entity_poly.pdbx_strand_id
1 'polypeptide(L)'
;MSQKQRQEQILHILENQKYVTVRYLSHTLHYSTATINRDLNAMQAMGLVKRSYGGVEAVSEKHLPPLPARQFYMQKEKRHNAMEAAKHIQNGDTVFLDGSTTVQHIAPYLIDKKDLTVITNNMSLAIELGKYEIRVICLGGQIVERPHVLGGEETVENALKYRADKMFFSVNSITLDGWVTGSSHYLLRHIMLQNSKEAYLLTDRAKVTESLSKTLCNFSSLTGVISDFEFPEETKTQYPNVNFICSAKE
;
A
#
# COMPACT_ATOMS: atom_id res chain seq x y z
N MET A 1 13.18 21.47 -2.47
CA MET A 1 12.10 20.45 -2.33
C MET A 1 11.90 19.78 -3.68
N SER A 2 11.84 18.45 -3.72
CA SER A 2 11.63 17.70 -4.96
C SER A 2 10.20 17.87 -5.47
N GLN A 3 9.95 17.54 -6.76
CA GLN A 3 8.60 17.55 -7.34
C GLN A 3 7.65 16.66 -6.53
N LYS A 4 8.11 15.46 -6.16
CA LYS A 4 7.33 14.50 -5.36
C LYS A 4 6.89 15.11 -4.02
N GLN A 5 7.81 15.68 -3.26
CA GLN A 5 7.50 16.34 -1.99
C GLN A 5 6.50 17.48 -2.13
N ARG A 6 6.57 18.22 -3.24
CA ARG A 6 5.63 19.33 -3.50
C ARG A 6 4.24 18.82 -3.83
N GLN A 7 4.14 17.74 -4.61
CA GLN A 7 2.86 17.07 -4.90
C GLN A 7 2.21 16.50 -3.64
N GLU A 8 2.99 15.93 -2.72
CA GLU A 8 2.53 15.48 -1.41
C GLU A 8 1.92 16.63 -0.59
N GLN A 9 2.58 17.79 -0.57
CA GLN A 9 2.04 18.97 0.12
C GLN A 9 0.75 19.50 -0.53
N ILE A 10 0.65 19.47 -1.86
CA ILE A 10 -0.59 19.85 -2.56
C ILE A 10 -1.74 18.94 -2.14
N LEU A 11 -1.52 17.62 -2.09
CA LEU A 11 -2.55 16.67 -1.66
C LEU A 11 -2.95 16.91 -0.20
N HIS A 12 -2.00 17.11 0.69
CA HIS A 12 -2.28 17.41 2.10
C HIS A 12 -3.13 18.69 2.28
N ILE A 13 -2.88 19.72 1.47
CA ILE A 13 -3.72 20.94 1.46
C ILE A 13 -5.14 20.59 0.98
N LEU A 14 -5.27 19.77 -0.05
CA LEU A 14 -6.57 19.38 -0.61
C LEU A 14 -7.38 18.45 0.30
N GLU A 15 -6.75 17.64 1.12
CA GLU A 15 -7.41 16.84 2.17
C GLU A 15 -8.17 17.72 3.16
N ASN A 16 -7.58 18.89 3.49
CA ASN A 16 -8.18 19.85 4.43
C ASN A 16 -9.15 20.84 3.77
N GLN A 17 -8.96 21.15 2.48
CA GLN A 17 -9.67 22.23 1.79
C GLN A 17 -10.24 21.76 0.45
N LYS A 18 -11.00 20.73 0.41
CA LYS A 18 -11.62 20.07 -0.78
C LYS A 18 -11.38 20.71 -2.17
N TYR A 19 -11.25 22.03 -2.24
CA TYR A 19 -10.95 22.82 -3.43
C TYR A 19 -10.00 23.99 -3.10
N VAL A 20 -8.98 24.22 -3.93
CA VAL A 20 -8.07 25.36 -3.81
C VAL A 20 -7.72 25.95 -5.18
N THR A 21 -7.42 27.25 -5.21
CA THR A 21 -6.98 27.91 -6.45
C THR A 21 -5.49 27.68 -6.69
N VAL A 22 -5.06 27.71 -7.97
CA VAL A 22 -3.62 27.67 -8.34
C VAL A 22 -2.85 28.80 -7.67
N ARG A 23 -3.47 29.98 -7.54
CA ARG A 23 -2.85 31.14 -6.88
C ARG A 23 -2.62 30.91 -5.39
N TYR A 24 -3.57 30.29 -4.71
CA TYR A 24 -3.45 29.90 -3.30
C TYR A 24 -2.27 28.92 -3.12
N LEU A 25 -2.19 27.86 -3.93
CA LEU A 25 -1.09 26.90 -3.86
C LEU A 25 0.26 27.55 -4.14
N SER A 26 0.32 28.44 -5.14
CA SER A 26 1.53 29.18 -5.49
C SER A 26 2.04 30.02 -4.31
N HIS A 27 1.13 30.71 -3.62
CA HIS A 27 1.47 31.54 -2.46
C HIS A 27 1.86 30.70 -1.25
N THR A 28 1.07 29.68 -0.92
CA THR A 28 1.28 28.83 0.27
C THR A 28 2.54 27.99 0.19
N LEU A 29 2.86 27.49 -1.00
CA LEU A 29 4.04 26.63 -1.21
C LEU A 29 5.28 27.40 -1.66
N HIS A 30 5.17 28.71 -1.88
CA HIS A 30 6.25 29.60 -2.35
C HIS A 30 6.87 29.15 -3.69
N TYR A 31 6.04 28.74 -4.65
CA TYR A 31 6.44 28.39 -6.02
C TYR A 31 5.67 29.20 -7.05
N SER A 32 6.28 29.38 -8.23
CA SER A 32 5.60 30.05 -9.34
C SER A 32 4.34 29.29 -9.78
N THR A 33 3.34 30.04 -10.27
CA THR A 33 2.12 29.45 -10.84
C THR A 33 2.43 28.48 -11.98
N ALA A 34 3.51 28.71 -12.74
CA ALA A 34 3.96 27.80 -13.79
C ALA A 34 4.44 26.45 -13.22
N THR A 35 5.18 26.47 -12.11
CA THR A 35 5.63 25.26 -11.40
C THR A 35 4.44 24.49 -10.85
N ILE A 36 3.53 25.18 -10.16
CA ILE A 36 2.31 24.56 -9.62
C ILE A 36 1.45 23.97 -10.73
N ASN A 37 1.25 24.68 -11.85
CA ASN A 37 0.49 24.15 -12.98
C ASN A 37 1.12 22.89 -13.59
N ARG A 38 2.45 22.82 -13.69
CA ARG A 38 3.15 21.61 -14.16
C ARG A 38 2.90 20.43 -13.22
N ASP A 39 2.97 20.66 -11.91
CA ASP A 39 2.70 19.63 -10.92
C ASP A 39 1.23 19.17 -10.98
N LEU A 40 0.29 20.10 -11.03
CA LEU A 40 -1.14 19.79 -11.13
C LEU A 40 -1.48 19.06 -12.43
N ASN A 41 -0.83 19.37 -13.56
CA ASN A 41 -1.03 18.61 -14.81
C ASN A 41 -0.54 17.16 -14.66
N ALA A 42 0.63 16.97 -14.05
CA ALA A 42 1.16 15.63 -13.76
C ALA A 42 0.23 14.87 -12.78
N MET A 43 -0.24 15.54 -11.72
CA MET A 43 -1.17 14.96 -10.75
C MET A 43 -2.52 14.62 -11.37
N GLN A 44 -3.04 15.43 -12.27
CA GLN A 44 -4.27 15.15 -13.02
C GLN A 44 -4.09 13.95 -13.96
N ALA A 45 -2.97 13.84 -14.65
CA ALA A 45 -2.64 12.70 -15.49
C ALA A 45 -2.53 11.39 -14.67
N MET A 46 -2.15 11.49 -13.40
CA MET A 46 -2.13 10.37 -12.45
C MET A 46 -3.49 10.12 -11.78
N GLY A 47 -4.53 10.92 -12.06
CA GLY A 47 -5.86 10.80 -11.43
C GLY A 47 -5.91 11.23 -9.97
N LEU A 48 -4.93 11.98 -9.49
CA LEU A 48 -4.84 12.47 -8.10
C LEU A 48 -5.76 13.66 -7.83
N VAL A 49 -5.91 14.50 -8.82
CA VAL A 49 -6.68 15.73 -8.72
C VAL A 49 -7.52 15.93 -9.97
N LYS A 50 -8.61 16.67 -9.83
CA LYS A 50 -9.42 17.16 -10.94
C LYS A 50 -9.30 18.66 -11.02
N ARG A 51 -8.92 19.16 -12.20
CA ARG A 51 -8.85 20.60 -12.44
C ARG A 51 -10.23 21.13 -12.80
N SER A 52 -10.58 22.24 -12.18
CA SER A 52 -11.75 23.03 -12.50
C SER A 52 -11.33 24.49 -12.72
N TYR A 53 -12.25 25.35 -13.14
CA TYR A 53 -11.94 26.70 -13.55
C TYR A 53 -11.14 27.48 -12.47
N GLY A 54 -9.84 27.74 -12.76
CA GLY A 54 -8.94 28.52 -11.88
C GLY A 54 -8.40 27.78 -10.65
N GLY A 55 -8.75 26.51 -10.46
CA GLY A 55 -8.35 25.75 -9.28
C GLY A 55 -8.27 24.25 -9.49
N VAL A 56 -8.23 23.56 -8.38
CA VAL A 56 -8.06 22.12 -8.30
C VAL A 56 -8.83 21.58 -7.10
N GLU A 57 -9.41 20.40 -7.27
CA GLU A 57 -10.09 19.62 -6.22
C GLU A 57 -9.46 18.22 -6.12
N ALA A 58 -9.50 17.63 -4.94
CA ALA A 58 -9.16 16.23 -4.78
C ALA A 58 -10.18 15.36 -5.54
N VAL A 59 -9.73 14.29 -6.15
CA VAL A 59 -10.65 13.27 -6.68
C VAL A 59 -11.34 12.63 -5.49
N SER A 60 -12.69 12.66 -5.46
CA SER A 60 -13.47 12.18 -4.33
C SER A 60 -13.22 10.68 -4.07
N GLU A 61 -13.17 10.30 -2.81
CA GLU A 61 -12.84 8.97 -2.27
C GLU A 61 -13.75 7.81 -2.70
N LYS A 62 -14.79 8.07 -3.52
CA LYS A 62 -15.71 7.02 -3.97
C LYS A 62 -15.08 5.97 -4.90
N HIS A 63 -13.90 6.24 -5.45
CA HIS A 63 -13.14 5.27 -6.25
C HIS A 63 -11.68 5.31 -5.85
N LEU A 64 -11.11 4.14 -5.55
CA LEU A 64 -9.68 4.00 -5.30
C LEU A 64 -8.87 4.61 -6.46
N PRO A 65 -7.97 5.53 -6.19
CA PRO A 65 -7.15 6.14 -7.23
C PRO A 65 -6.29 5.07 -7.95
N PRO A 66 -5.89 5.32 -9.20
CA PRO A 66 -4.94 4.46 -9.91
C PRO A 66 -3.68 4.20 -9.08
N LEU A 67 -3.01 3.04 -9.28
CA LEU A 67 -1.83 2.67 -8.50
C LEU A 67 -0.75 3.76 -8.40
N PRO A 68 -0.40 4.49 -9.50
CA PRO A 68 0.55 5.60 -9.42
C PRO A 68 0.12 6.70 -8.46
N ALA A 69 -1.18 6.89 -8.29
CA ALA A 69 -1.75 7.87 -7.38
C ALA A 69 -1.73 7.35 -5.93
N ARG A 70 -2.01 6.06 -5.72
CA ARG A 70 -2.06 5.46 -4.36
C ARG A 70 -0.77 5.62 -3.57
N GLN A 71 0.38 5.72 -4.23
CA GLN A 71 1.66 5.95 -3.54
C GLN A 71 1.71 7.30 -2.81
N PHE A 72 0.85 8.27 -3.15
CA PHE A 72 0.79 9.60 -2.55
C PHE A 72 -0.30 9.72 -1.48
N TYR A 73 -1.25 8.78 -1.43
CA TYR A 73 -2.34 8.78 -0.45
C TYR A 73 -1.92 8.09 0.84
N MET A 74 -2.36 8.63 1.99
CA MET A 74 -2.20 8.02 3.32
C MET A 74 -0.75 7.62 3.59
N GLN A 75 0.21 8.46 3.22
CA GLN A 75 1.63 8.11 3.32
C GLN A 75 2.10 7.97 4.76
N LYS A 76 1.57 8.81 5.66
CA LYS A 76 1.90 8.76 7.08
C LYS A 76 1.42 7.43 7.66
N GLU A 77 0.17 7.08 7.41
CA GLU A 77 -0.49 5.87 7.87
C GLU A 77 0.20 4.61 7.30
N LYS A 78 0.52 4.63 6.01
CA LYS A 78 1.27 3.53 5.37
C LYS A 78 2.66 3.35 5.97
N ARG A 79 3.37 4.44 6.30
CA ARG A 79 4.68 4.36 6.95
C ARG A 79 4.56 3.78 8.37
N HIS A 80 3.58 4.21 9.15
CA HIS A 80 3.34 3.66 10.48
C HIS A 80 2.98 2.18 10.42
N ASN A 81 2.06 1.79 9.53
CA ASN A 81 1.71 0.39 9.33
C ASN A 81 2.92 -0.44 8.90
N ALA A 82 3.76 0.08 8.01
CA ALA A 82 4.96 -0.60 7.54
C ALA A 82 6.04 -0.73 8.62
N MET A 83 6.22 0.30 9.45
CA MET A 83 7.12 0.25 10.60
C MET A 83 6.67 -0.80 11.61
N GLU A 84 5.38 -0.86 11.90
CA GLU A 84 4.80 -1.87 12.78
C GLU A 84 4.95 -3.28 12.18
N ALA A 85 4.65 -3.46 10.90
CA ALA A 85 4.81 -4.72 10.19
C ALA A 85 6.26 -5.25 10.24
N ALA A 86 7.25 -4.37 10.12
CA ALA A 86 8.66 -4.74 10.15
C ALA A 86 9.12 -5.31 11.50
N LYS A 87 8.42 -5.01 12.61
CA LYS A 87 8.70 -5.59 13.93
C LYS A 87 8.43 -7.11 13.96
N HIS A 88 7.54 -7.58 13.10
CA HIS A 88 7.20 -9.00 12.98
C HIS A 88 8.16 -9.79 12.06
N ILE A 89 9.10 -9.13 11.37
CA ILE A 89 10.09 -9.79 10.52
C ILE A 89 11.37 -10.00 11.33
N GLN A 90 11.84 -11.24 11.36
CA GLN A 90 13.04 -11.66 12.07
C GLN A 90 14.21 -11.93 11.11
N ASN A 91 15.43 -11.97 11.66
CA ASN A 91 16.58 -12.41 10.92
C ASN A 91 16.38 -13.89 10.48
N GLY A 92 16.77 -14.20 9.26
CA GLY A 92 16.62 -15.54 8.70
C GLY A 92 15.26 -15.84 8.08
N ASP A 93 14.26 -14.94 8.25
CA ASP A 93 12.93 -15.15 7.66
C ASP A 93 12.98 -15.17 6.12
N THR A 94 12.11 -15.97 5.53
CA THR A 94 11.69 -15.82 4.14
C THR A 94 10.31 -15.16 4.13
N VAL A 95 10.17 -14.01 3.44
CA VAL A 95 8.93 -13.25 3.46
C VAL A 95 8.38 -12.96 2.06
N PHE A 96 7.08 -13.13 1.89
CA PHE A 96 6.37 -12.57 0.75
C PHE A 96 5.97 -11.12 1.04
N LEU A 97 6.32 -10.21 0.14
CA LEU A 97 5.89 -8.81 0.15
C LEU A 97 5.12 -8.53 -1.15
N ASP A 98 3.83 -8.25 -1.05
CA ASP A 98 2.99 -8.05 -2.25
C ASP A 98 3.27 -6.73 -2.99
N GLY A 99 2.70 -6.57 -4.18
CA GLY A 99 2.86 -5.40 -5.04
C GLY A 99 2.20 -4.12 -4.55
N SER A 100 1.64 -4.08 -3.34
CA SER A 100 0.90 -2.92 -2.85
C SER A 100 1.80 -1.74 -2.47
N THR A 101 1.27 -0.52 -2.64
CA THR A 101 1.97 0.70 -2.22
C THR A 101 2.12 0.81 -0.70
N THR A 102 1.28 0.13 0.07
CA THR A 102 1.38 0.10 1.54
C THR A 102 2.57 -0.74 1.97
N VAL A 103 2.70 -1.96 1.43
CA VAL A 103 3.80 -2.87 1.75
C VAL A 103 5.15 -2.34 1.26
N GLN A 104 5.17 -1.59 0.17
CA GLN A 104 6.42 -0.97 -0.33
C GLN A 104 7.11 -0.09 0.72
N HIS A 105 6.36 0.54 1.63
CA HIS A 105 6.94 1.35 2.69
C HIS A 105 7.72 0.56 3.76
N ILE A 106 7.70 -0.77 3.71
CA ILE A 106 8.43 -1.61 4.68
C ILE A 106 9.96 -1.61 4.43
N ALA A 107 10.38 -1.34 3.19
CA ALA A 107 11.79 -1.46 2.77
C ALA A 107 12.80 -0.75 3.70
N PRO A 108 12.60 0.51 4.15
CA PRO A 108 13.55 1.20 5.01
C PRO A 108 13.77 0.51 6.37
N TYR A 109 12.83 -0.30 6.81
CA TYR A 109 12.87 -0.99 8.12
C TYR A 109 13.46 -2.40 8.05
N LEU A 110 13.86 -2.85 6.85
CA LEU A 110 14.45 -4.17 6.63
C LEU A 110 15.97 -4.14 6.46
N ILE A 111 16.57 -2.97 6.28
CA ILE A 111 17.99 -2.82 5.88
C ILE A 111 18.99 -3.43 6.86
N ASP A 112 18.65 -3.51 8.14
CA ASP A 112 19.48 -4.09 9.19
C ASP A 112 19.18 -5.57 9.47
N LYS A 113 18.22 -6.17 8.75
CA LYS A 113 17.86 -7.58 8.93
C LYS A 113 18.89 -8.48 8.25
N LYS A 114 19.36 -9.49 8.98
CA LYS A 114 20.39 -10.45 8.50
C LYS A 114 19.73 -11.71 7.95
N ASP A 115 20.32 -12.29 6.93
CA ASP A 115 19.90 -13.54 6.30
C ASP A 115 18.42 -13.53 5.84
N LEU A 116 17.86 -12.33 5.61
CA LEU A 116 16.47 -12.14 5.15
C LEU A 116 16.36 -12.48 3.67
N THR A 117 15.35 -13.27 3.32
CA THR A 117 14.95 -13.49 1.93
C THR A 117 13.60 -12.84 1.66
N VAL A 118 13.55 -11.92 0.71
CA VAL A 118 12.31 -11.26 0.28
C VAL A 118 11.88 -11.78 -1.08
N ILE A 119 10.64 -12.22 -1.20
CA ILE A 119 10.01 -12.66 -2.45
C ILE A 119 8.90 -11.67 -2.78
N THR A 120 8.95 -11.05 -3.94
CA THR A 120 8.00 -9.98 -4.30
C THR A 120 7.67 -9.94 -5.78
N ASN A 121 6.49 -9.45 -6.11
CA ASN A 121 6.11 -9.03 -7.45
C ASN A 121 6.16 -7.50 -7.64
N ASN A 122 6.70 -6.76 -6.66
CA ASN A 122 6.93 -5.32 -6.74
C ASN A 122 8.34 -5.03 -7.22
N MET A 123 8.47 -4.61 -8.47
CA MET A 123 9.76 -4.31 -9.09
C MET A 123 10.52 -3.17 -8.39
N SER A 124 9.79 -2.12 -7.95
CA SER A 124 10.43 -1.01 -7.21
C SER A 124 10.97 -1.46 -5.86
N LEU A 125 10.22 -2.28 -5.14
CA LEU A 125 10.66 -2.85 -3.86
C LEU A 125 11.88 -3.75 -4.06
N ALA A 126 11.88 -4.59 -5.12
CA ALA A 126 13.02 -5.45 -5.44
C ALA A 126 14.28 -4.65 -5.75
N ILE A 127 14.17 -3.56 -6.53
CA ILE A 127 15.30 -2.67 -6.85
C ILE A 127 15.80 -1.94 -5.60
N GLU A 128 14.89 -1.51 -4.73
CA GLU A 128 15.24 -0.79 -3.49
C GLU A 128 16.01 -1.71 -2.53
N LEU A 129 15.46 -2.88 -2.24
CA LEU A 129 16.07 -3.84 -1.31
C LEU A 129 17.35 -4.48 -1.86
N GLY A 130 17.46 -4.64 -3.19
CA GLY A 130 18.65 -5.16 -3.83
C GLY A 130 19.91 -4.29 -3.70
N LYS A 131 19.80 -3.10 -3.11
CA LYS A 131 20.95 -2.24 -2.75
C LYS A 131 21.59 -2.62 -1.42
N TYR A 132 20.96 -3.51 -0.66
CA TYR A 132 21.37 -3.94 0.67
C TYR A 132 21.72 -5.43 0.67
N GLU A 133 22.27 -5.93 1.76
CA GLU A 133 22.61 -7.36 1.94
C GLU A 133 21.36 -8.23 2.22
N ILE A 134 20.31 -8.02 1.40
CA ILE A 134 19.05 -8.76 1.47
C ILE A 134 18.92 -9.60 0.21
N ARG A 135 18.67 -10.89 0.37
CA ARG A 135 18.37 -11.76 -0.77
C ARG A 135 16.98 -11.44 -1.31
N VAL A 136 16.91 -10.86 -2.51
CA VAL A 136 15.63 -10.50 -3.14
C VAL A 136 15.35 -11.40 -4.33
N ILE A 137 14.16 -11.99 -4.34
CA ILE A 137 13.61 -12.77 -5.46
C ILE A 137 12.44 -11.99 -6.04
N CYS A 138 12.66 -11.41 -7.22
CA CYS A 138 11.58 -10.79 -7.98
C CYS A 138 10.90 -11.86 -8.83
N LEU A 139 9.58 -12.05 -8.67
CA LEU A 139 8.82 -13.14 -9.28
C LEU A 139 8.77 -13.10 -10.82
N GLY A 140 9.13 -11.97 -11.45
CA GLY A 140 9.06 -11.82 -12.89
C GLY A 140 7.63 -11.75 -13.43
N GLY A 141 7.49 -11.86 -14.75
CA GLY A 141 6.20 -11.78 -15.46
C GLY A 141 5.97 -10.43 -16.14
N GLN A 142 4.72 -10.12 -16.43
CA GLN A 142 4.30 -8.92 -17.17
C GLN A 142 4.07 -7.74 -16.23
N ILE A 143 4.30 -6.51 -16.69
CA ILE A 143 3.90 -5.31 -15.96
C ILE A 143 2.39 -5.15 -16.11
N VAL A 144 1.65 -5.43 -15.05
CA VAL A 144 0.18 -5.41 -15.06
C VAL A 144 -0.41 -4.16 -14.41
N GLU A 145 0.28 -3.59 -13.41
CA GLU A 145 -0.05 -2.27 -12.86
C GLU A 145 1.20 -1.39 -12.95
N ARG A 146 1.16 -0.44 -13.88
CA ARG A 146 2.30 0.44 -14.15
C ARG A 146 2.55 1.40 -12.99
N PRO A 147 3.82 1.72 -12.69
CA PRO A 147 4.99 1.23 -13.43
C PRO A 147 5.69 0.02 -12.80
N HIS A 148 5.18 -0.56 -11.70
CA HIS A 148 6.03 -1.34 -10.80
C HIS A 148 5.53 -2.73 -10.43
N VAL A 149 4.29 -3.12 -10.76
CA VAL A 149 3.72 -4.39 -10.31
C VAL A 149 3.73 -5.40 -11.44
N LEU A 150 4.33 -6.53 -11.16
CA LEU A 150 4.39 -7.69 -12.05
C LEU A 150 3.23 -8.64 -11.77
N GLY A 151 2.78 -9.30 -12.81
CA GLY A 151 1.69 -10.27 -12.76
C GLY A 151 1.66 -11.11 -14.02
N GLY A 152 0.58 -11.84 -14.21
CA GLY A 152 0.46 -12.80 -15.28
C GLY A 152 0.74 -14.22 -14.79
N GLU A 153 0.62 -15.16 -15.73
CA GLU A 153 0.72 -16.60 -15.45
C GLU A 153 2.10 -16.97 -14.91
N GLU A 154 3.16 -16.44 -15.52
CA GLU A 154 4.54 -16.69 -15.11
C GLU A 154 4.81 -16.22 -13.66
N THR A 155 4.23 -15.08 -13.25
CA THR A 155 4.36 -14.60 -11.87
C THR A 155 3.73 -15.57 -10.88
N VAL A 156 2.56 -16.09 -11.24
CA VAL A 156 1.79 -17.06 -10.44
C VAL A 156 2.55 -18.38 -10.34
N GLU A 157 3.03 -18.92 -11.45
CA GLU A 157 3.83 -20.14 -11.51
C GLU A 157 5.12 -20.02 -10.71
N ASN A 158 5.78 -18.87 -10.76
CA ASN A 158 6.99 -18.64 -9.98
C ASN A 158 6.68 -18.57 -8.49
N ALA A 159 5.57 -17.96 -8.08
CA ALA A 159 5.17 -17.90 -6.67
C ALA A 159 4.89 -19.29 -6.07
N LEU A 160 4.38 -20.24 -6.87
CA LEU A 160 4.13 -21.63 -6.44
C LEU A 160 5.40 -22.37 -6.00
N LYS A 161 6.58 -21.96 -6.51
CA LYS A 161 7.88 -22.60 -6.21
C LYS A 161 8.41 -22.28 -4.81
N TYR A 162 7.83 -21.30 -4.13
CA TYR A 162 8.34 -20.79 -2.87
C TYR A 162 7.39 -21.06 -1.72
N ARG A 163 7.97 -21.15 -0.52
CA ARG A 163 7.29 -21.12 0.78
C ARG A 163 7.92 -20.00 1.59
N ALA A 164 7.11 -19.31 2.37
CA ALA A 164 7.56 -18.21 3.23
C ALA A 164 7.18 -18.46 4.69
N ASP A 165 7.96 -17.88 5.59
CA ASP A 165 7.60 -17.83 6.99
C ASP A 165 6.45 -16.84 7.18
N LYS A 166 6.51 -15.70 6.49
CA LYS A 166 5.49 -14.66 6.63
C LYS A 166 5.11 -14.03 5.28
N MET A 167 3.85 -13.59 5.19
CA MET A 167 3.35 -12.76 4.11
C MET A 167 2.85 -11.44 4.64
N PHE A 168 3.26 -10.36 4.00
CA PHE A 168 2.69 -9.02 4.22
C PHE A 168 2.04 -8.54 2.93
N PHE A 169 0.78 -8.13 3.03
CA PHE A 169 0.01 -7.71 1.86
C PHE A 169 -0.97 -6.60 2.21
N SER A 170 -1.46 -5.93 1.20
CA SER A 170 -2.52 -4.94 1.35
C SER A 170 -3.52 -5.06 0.22
N VAL A 171 -4.75 -4.64 0.50
CA VAL A 171 -5.87 -4.74 -0.42
C VAL A 171 -6.52 -3.38 -0.63
N ASN A 172 -7.49 -3.33 -1.53
CA ASN A 172 -8.23 -2.12 -1.84
C ASN A 172 -9.34 -1.84 -0.83
N SER A 173 -9.97 -2.89 -0.30
CA SER A 173 -11.09 -2.73 0.64
C SER A 173 -11.17 -3.91 1.60
N ILE A 174 -11.71 -3.64 2.77
CA ILE A 174 -12.08 -4.60 3.81
C ILE A 174 -13.46 -4.23 4.34
N THR A 175 -14.12 -5.17 5.01
CA THR A 175 -15.30 -4.91 5.82
C THR A 175 -14.98 -5.11 7.30
N LEU A 176 -15.71 -4.46 8.19
CA LEU A 176 -15.50 -4.61 9.63
C LEU A 176 -15.94 -5.99 10.16
N ASP A 177 -16.80 -6.71 9.43
CA ASP A 177 -17.13 -8.11 9.68
C ASP A 177 -16.10 -9.11 9.14
N GLY A 178 -14.93 -8.60 8.69
CA GLY A 178 -13.73 -9.38 8.47
C GLY A 178 -13.49 -9.90 7.06
N TRP A 179 -14.24 -9.44 6.06
CA TRP A 179 -13.96 -9.82 4.68
C TRP A 179 -12.91 -8.95 4.01
N VAL A 180 -12.02 -9.57 3.26
CA VAL A 180 -10.91 -8.95 2.54
C VAL A 180 -11.16 -9.05 1.04
N THR A 181 -11.07 -7.92 0.32
CA THR A 181 -11.39 -7.88 -1.11
C THR A 181 -10.47 -8.74 -1.98
N GLY A 182 -11.05 -9.45 -2.94
CA GLY A 182 -10.35 -10.08 -4.05
C GLY A 182 -10.32 -9.15 -5.26
N SER A 183 -9.19 -8.49 -5.49
CA SER A 183 -8.98 -7.59 -6.64
C SER A 183 -8.16 -8.24 -7.75
N SER A 184 -7.69 -7.43 -8.71
CA SER A 184 -6.61 -7.80 -9.63
C SER A 184 -5.48 -8.47 -8.84
N HIS A 185 -4.84 -9.51 -9.32
CA HIS A 185 -3.86 -10.35 -8.60
C HIS A 185 -4.44 -11.28 -7.52
N TYR A 186 -5.74 -11.58 -7.57
CA TYR A 186 -6.37 -12.50 -6.63
C TYR A 186 -5.60 -13.83 -6.51
N LEU A 187 -5.33 -14.49 -7.65
CA LEU A 187 -4.68 -15.80 -7.67
C LEU A 187 -3.28 -15.75 -7.07
N LEU A 188 -2.48 -14.74 -7.41
CA LEU A 188 -1.14 -14.56 -6.86
C LEU A 188 -1.18 -14.40 -5.34
N ARG A 189 -2.04 -13.51 -4.82
CA ARG A 189 -2.18 -13.32 -3.37
C ARG A 189 -2.69 -14.55 -2.67
N HIS A 190 -3.63 -15.27 -3.28
CA HIS A 190 -4.15 -16.52 -2.74
C HIS A 190 -3.04 -17.57 -2.58
N ILE A 191 -2.18 -17.72 -3.60
CA ILE A 191 -1.02 -18.62 -3.55
C ILE A 191 -0.02 -18.19 -2.48
N MET A 192 0.34 -16.91 -2.44
CA MET A 192 1.24 -16.38 -1.41
C MET A 192 0.69 -16.64 0.00
N LEU A 193 -0.62 -16.45 0.20
CA LEU A 193 -1.30 -16.70 1.47
C LEU A 193 -1.21 -18.18 1.86
N GLN A 194 -1.53 -19.09 0.95
CA GLN A 194 -1.46 -20.53 1.19
C GLN A 194 -0.04 -21.05 1.41
N ASN A 195 0.96 -20.35 0.84
CA ASN A 195 2.36 -20.73 0.91
C ASN A 195 3.12 -20.03 2.06
N SER A 196 2.43 -19.36 2.96
CA SER A 196 2.99 -18.69 4.14
C SER A 196 2.52 -19.31 5.43
N LYS A 197 3.40 -19.38 6.45
CA LYS A 197 3.03 -19.86 7.80
C LYS A 197 2.19 -18.82 8.55
N GLU A 198 2.53 -17.54 8.37
CA GLU A 198 1.86 -16.39 8.97
C GLU A 198 1.48 -15.38 7.89
N ALA A 199 0.36 -14.70 8.05
CA ALA A 199 -0.10 -13.68 7.11
C ALA A 199 -0.57 -12.42 7.83
N TYR A 200 -0.03 -11.28 7.41
CA TYR A 200 -0.33 -9.96 7.96
C TYR A 200 -0.93 -9.05 6.89
N LEU A 201 -2.13 -8.55 7.16
CA LEU A 201 -2.79 -7.55 6.33
C LEU A 201 -2.46 -6.14 6.83
N LEU A 202 -1.95 -5.29 5.96
CA LEU A 202 -1.78 -3.87 6.23
C LEU A 202 -2.94 -3.09 5.60
N THR A 203 -3.69 -2.40 6.42
CA THR A 203 -4.88 -1.66 5.97
C THR A 203 -4.95 -0.27 6.59
N ASP A 204 -5.86 0.55 6.11
CA ASP A 204 -6.12 1.88 6.63
C ASP A 204 -7.64 2.16 6.62
N ARG A 205 -8.07 3.18 7.38
CA ARG A 205 -9.48 3.54 7.52
C ARG A 205 -10.17 3.83 6.20
N ALA A 206 -9.46 4.38 5.22
CA ALA A 206 -10.02 4.68 3.91
C ALA A 206 -10.39 3.43 3.09
N LYS A 207 -9.95 2.24 3.53
CA LYS A 207 -10.25 0.95 2.89
C LYS A 207 -11.47 0.23 3.49
N VAL A 208 -12.03 0.75 4.56
CA VAL A 208 -13.23 0.17 5.16
C VAL A 208 -14.44 0.45 4.28
N THR A 209 -15.19 -0.58 3.94
CA THR A 209 -16.43 -0.52 3.15
C THR A 209 -17.52 -1.39 3.77
N GLU A 210 -18.77 -1.14 3.39
CA GLU A 210 -19.92 -1.91 3.89
C GLU A 210 -20.05 -3.28 3.22
N SER A 211 -19.58 -3.41 1.97
CA SER A 211 -19.71 -4.66 1.22
C SER A 211 -18.61 -4.84 0.18
N LEU A 212 -18.37 -6.08 -0.23
CA LEU A 212 -17.40 -6.46 -1.25
C LEU A 212 -18.08 -7.29 -2.35
N SER A 213 -17.71 -7.02 -3.61
CA SER A 213 -18.18 -7.81 -4.76
C SER A 213 -17.41 -9.13 -4.93
N LYS A 214 -16.16 -9.19 -4.47
CA LYS A 214 -15.27 -10.36 -4.48
C LYS A 214 -14.43 -10.38 -3.22
N THR A 215 -14.21 -11.56 -2.67
CA THR A 215 -13.39 -11.75 -1.48
C THR A 215 -12.14 -12.56 -1.78
N LEU A 216 -11.02 -12.21 -1.17
CA LEU A 216 -9.78 -12.99 -1.18
C LEU A 216 -9.79 -14.01 -0.04
N CYS A 217 -10.04 -13.53 1.15
CA CYS A 217 -10.07 -14.33 2.38
C CYS A 217 -10.95 -13.63 3.43
N ASN A 218 -11.07 -14.27 4.57
CA ASN A 218 -11.63 -13.68 5.78
C ASN A 218 -10.52 -13.48 6.82
N PHE A 219 -10.72 -12.62 7.81
CA PHE A 219 -9.73 -12.37 8.86
C PHE A 219 -9.28 -13.63 9.58
N SER A 220 -10.14 -14.65 9.71
CA SER A 220 -9.77 -15.94 10.30
C SER A 220 -8.59 -16.65 9.61
N SER A 221 -8.27 -16.27 8.38
CA SER A 221 -7.11 -16.79 7.63
C SER A 221 -5.82 -16.01 7.88
N LEU A 222 -5.86 -15.01 8.75
CA LEU A 222 -4.75 -14.10 9.01
C LEU A 222 -4.18 -14.31 10.41
N THR A 223 -2.88 -14.10 10.55
CA THR A 223 -2.20 -14.01 11.84
C THR A 223 -2.42 -12.64 12.47
N GLY A 224 -2.45 -11.58 11.65
CA GLY A 224 -2.68 -10.24 12.15
C GLY A 224 -3.19 -9.25 11.11
N VAL A 225 -3.80 -8.18 11.62
CA VAL A 225 -4.25 -7.02 10.85
C VAL A 225 -3.63 -5.77 11.46
N ILE A 226 -2.84 -5.05 10.68
CA ILE A 226 -2.16 -3.82 11.08
C ILE A 226 -2.87 -2.63 10.43
N SER A 227 -3.32 -1.67 11.23
CA SER A 227 -4.12 -0.54 10.77
C SER A 227 -3.77 0.77 11.48
N ASP A 228 -4.16 1.89 10.88
CA ASP A 228 -4.08 3.24 11.47
C ASP A 228 -5.24 3.56 12.41
N PHE A 229 -6.11 2.60 12.69
CA PHE A 229 -7.28 2.76 13.54
C PHE A 229 -7.52 1.51 14.39
N GLU A 230 -8.22 1.69 15.51
CA GLU A 230 -8.71 0.59 16.34
C GLU A 230 -9.90 -0.08 15.69
N PHE A 231 -9.84 -1.41 15.56
CA PHE A 231 -11.00 -2.19 15.17
C PHE A 231 -12.03 -2.24 16.32
N PRO A 232 -13.34 -2.29 16.00
CA PRO A 232 -14.39 -2.46 17.00
C PRO A 232 -14.18 -3.73 17.83
N GLU A 233 -14.56 -3.66 19.10
CA GLU A 233 -14.47 -4.82 20.01
C GLU A 233 -15.30 -6.01 19.52
N GLU A 234 -16.41 -5.76 18.83
CA GLU A 234 -17.21 -6.79 18.17
C GLU A 234 -16.39 -7.58 17.15
N THR A 235 -15.65 -6.88 16.28
CA THR A 235 -14.75 -7.51 15.29
C THR A 235 -13.67 -8.32 16.00
N LYS A 236 -13.01 -7.78 17.03
CA LYS A 236 -11.95 -8.48 17.76
C LYS A 236 -12.48 -9.74 18.46
N THR A 237 -13.68 -9.67 19.02
CA THR A 237 -14.33 -10.80 19.67
C THR A 237 -14.69 -11.90 18.66
N GLN A 238 -15.11 -11.54 17.46
CA GLN A 238 -15.41 -12.47 16.38
C GLN A 238 -14.16 -13.22 15.89
N TYR A 239 -12.97 -12.59 15.98
CA TYR A 239 -11.70 -13.14 15.50
C TYR A 239 -10.63 -13.19 16.61
N PRO A 240 -10.84 -14.00 17.66
CA PRO A 240 -9.99 -13.99 18.87
C PRO A 240 -8.54 -14.46 18.62
N ASN A 241 -8.30 -15.19 17.52
CA ASN A 241 -6.98 -15.68 17.13
C ASN A 241 -6.21 -14.70 16.20
N VAL A 242 -6.81 -13.58 15.84
CA VAL A 242 -6.20 -12.58 14.97
C VAL A 242 -5.67 -11.43 15.80
N ASN A 243 -4.41 -11.09 15.60
CA ASN A 243 -3.79 -9.97 16.30
C ASN A 243 -4.14 -8.65 15.60
N PHE A 244 -5.03 -7.84 16.20
CA PHE A 244 -5.37 -6.50 15.70
C PHE A 244 -4.41 -5.47 16.29
N ILE A 245 -3.58 -4.87 15.44
CA ILE A 245 -2.52 -3.96 15.82
C ILE A 245 -2.85 -2.56 15.28
N CYS A 246 -3.01 -1.59 16.18
CA CYS A 246 -3.20 -0.19 15.81
C CYS A 246 -1.85 0.54 15.80
N SER A 247 -1.39 0.97 14.63
CA SER A 247 -0.13 1.68 14.44
C SER A 247 -0.20 3.18 14.77
N ALA A 248 -1.39 3.71 15.06
CA ALA A 248 -1.61 5.14 15.34
C ALA A 248 -1.30 5.54 16.79
N LYS A 249 -0.84 4.62 17.64
CA LYS A 249 -0.65 4.83 19.09
C LYS A 249 0.72 5.38 19.49
N GLU A 250 1.44 6.05 18.56
CA GLU A 250 2.66 6.77 18.92
C GLU A 250 2.61 8.25 18.54
#